data_b4735b63c6532504fca5672a06978426
#
_entry.id   b4735b63c6532504fca5672a06978426
#
_cell.length_a   1.000
_cell.length_b   1.000
_cell.length_c   1.000
_cell.angle_alpha   90.00
_cell.angle_beta   90.00
_cell.angle_gamma   90.00
#
_symmetry.space_group_name_H-M   'P 1'
#
loop_
_entity.id
_entity.type
_entity.pdbx_description
1 polymer ?
#
loop_
_entity_poly.entity_id
_entity_poly.type
_entity_poly.pdbx_seq_one_letter_code
_entity_poly.pdbx_strand_id
1 'polypeptide(L)'
;MADKKTTTQAAEQAALDPPAAVRNDIPLLTEKDIECRVQSVSRAKTGRVGAVLLLYKDARVDMRILDQVFGPGNWQRTHEVINGNLFCNIDIWDAEKRAWVRKQDVGVESNTEKEKGQASDAFKRAGFNVGIGRELYTGPFIYVELADNEFYSEGQNGRKEVLKCYSNTRFTVTHVAYN
;
A
#
# COMPACT_ATOMS: atom_id res chain seq x y z
N MET A 1 49.70 -23.01 -13.92
CA MET A 1 48.72 -23.61 -13.01
C MET A 1 47.96 -22.59 -12.14
N ALA A 2 47.92 -21.32 -12.53
CA ALA A 2 47.26 -20.24 -11.74
C ALA A 2 45.83 -19.92 -12.19
N ASP A 3 45.41 -20.31 -13.40
CA ASP A 3 44.11 -19.87 -13.94
C ASP A 3 42.85 -20.64 -13.44
N LYS A 4 43.00 -21.86 -12.96
CA LYS A 4 41.83 -22.66 -12.50
C LYS A 4 41.23 -22.21 -11.16
N LYS A 5 42.05 -21.66 -10.26
CA LYS A 5 41.54 -21.22 -8.94
C LYS A 5 40.74 -19.90 -9.02
N THR A 6 41.16 -19.01 -9.90
CA THR A 6 40.51 -17.68 -10.09
C THR A 6 39.13 -17.86 -10.75
N THR A 7 39.01 -18.78 -11.71
CA THR A 7 37.74 -19.06 -12.39
C THR A 7 36.70 -19.70 -11.47
N THR A 8 37.16 -20.59 -10.53
CA THR A 8 36.26 -21.25 -9.59
C THR A 8 35.71 -20.28 -8.54
N GLN A 9 36.55 -19.36 -8.02
CA GLN A 9 36.09 -18.34 -7.07
C GLN A 9 35.13 -17.33 -7.70
N ALA A 10 35.36 -16.91 -8.94
CA ALA A 10 34.44 -16.02 -9.66
C ALA A 10 33.10 -16.69 -9.97
N ALA A 11 33.07 -17.97 -10.30
CA ALA A 11 31.87 -18.74 -10.52
C ALA A 11 31.08 -19.01 -9.22
N GLU A 12 31.78 -19.25 -8.12
CA GLU A 12 31.20 -19.45 -6.81
C GLU A 12 30.62 -18.14 -6.24
N GLN A 13 31.27 -17.01 -6.47
CA GLN A 13 30.77 -15.68 -6.11
C GLN A 13 29.55 -15.28 -6.96
N ALA A 14 29.55 -15.58 -8.27
CA ALA A 14 28.41 -15.34 -9.14
C ALA A 14 27.16 -16.18 -8.78
N ALA A 15 27.36 -17.35 -8.15
CA ALA A 15 26.26 -18.18 -7.65
C ALA A 15 25.66 -17.67 -6.34
N LEU A 16 26.37 -16.80 -5.61
CA LEU A 16 25.92 -16.20 -4.35
C LEU A 16 25.27 -14.80 -4.55
N ASP A 17 25.51 -14.18 -5.70
CA ASP A 17 24.91 -12.89 -6.03
C ASP A 17 23.48 -13.13 -6.55
N PRO A 18 22.43 -12.48 -5.99
CA PRO A 18 21.10 -12.56 -6.55
C PRO A 18 21.10 -12.05 -8.01
N PRO A 19 20.22 -12.54 -8.87
CA PRO A 19 20.17 -12.13 -10.27
C PRO A 19 20.02 -10.61 -10.36
N ALA A 20 20.71 -10.01 -11.35
CA ALA A 20 20.66 -8.56 -11.57
C ALA A 20 19.19 -8.12 -11.71
N ALA A 21 18.76 -7.22 -10.83
CA ALA A 21 17.42 -6.68 -10.89
C ALA A 21 17.27 -5.82 -12.14
N VAL A 22 16.33 -6.16 -13.01
CA VAL A 22 15.88 -5.28 -14.08
C VAL A 22 15.15 -4.13 -13.42
N ARG A 23 15.74 -2.94 -13.41
CA ARG A 23 15.08 -1.73 -12.90
C ARG A 23 14.08 -1.24 -13.94
N ASN A 24 12.87 -1.71 -13.82
CA ASN A 24 11.74 -1.08 -14.49
C ASN A 24 11.20 0.05 -13.59
N ASP A 25 10.68 1.10 -14.19
CA ASP A 25 9.99 2.15 -13.44
C ASP A 25 8.82 1.54 -12.66
N ILE A 26 8.60 2.05 -11.44
CA ILE A 26 7.45 1.63 -10.64
C ILE A 26 6.17 2.03 -11.40
N PRO A 27 5.29 1.08 -11.76
CA PRO A 27 4.08 1.38 -12.50
C PRO A 27 3.09 2.15 -11.63
N LEU A 28 2.32 3.05 -12.25
CA LEU A 28 1.16 3.64 -11.62
C LEU A 28 0.08 2.57 -11.38
N LEU A 29 -0.72 2.77 -10.34
CA LEU A 29 -1.82 1.86 -10.01
C LEU A 29 -2.93 1.94 -11.07
N THR A 30 -3.54 0.82 -11.36
CA THR A 30 -4.71 0.73 -12.24
C THR A 30 -6.00 0.67 -11.41
N GLU A 31 -7.16 0.73 -12.10
CA GLU A 31 -8.47 0.55 -11.44
C GLU A 31 -8.61 -0.79 -10.71
N LYS A 32 -7.81 -1.80 -11.07
CA LYS A 32 -7.78 -3.12 -10.41
C LYS A 32 -6.99 -3.14 -9.11
N ASP A 33 -6.13 -2.15 -8.93
CA ASP A 33 -5.23 -2.03 -7.78
C ASP A 33 -5.79 -1.11 -6.70
N ILE A 34 -6.79 -0.30 -7.06
CA ILE A 34 -7.34 0.75 -6.21
C ILE A 34 -8.70 0.32 -5.68
N GLU A 35 -8.85 0.34 -4.38
CA GLU A 35 -10.10 0.10 -3.67
C GLU A 35 -10.63 1.40 -3.04
N CYS A 36 -11.95 1.44 -2.80
CA CYS A 36 -12.62 2.55 -2.13
C CYS A 36 -13.20 2.10 -0.79
N ARG A 37 -13.12 2.98 0.19
CA ARG A 37 -13.88 2.84 1.44
C ARG A 37 -14.53 4.15 1.83
N VAL A 38 -15.66 4.08 2.52
CA VAL A 38 -16.30 5.25 3.11
C VAL A 38 -15.44 5.75 4.27
N GLN A 39 -15.01 7.00 4.20
CA GLN A 39 -14.31 7.69 5.28
C GLN A 39 -15.30 8.32 6.26
N SER A 40 -16.33 9.00 5.73
CA SER A 40 -17.36 9.66 6.51
C SER A 40 -18.65 9.79 5.71
N VAL A 41 -19.78 9.87 6.41
CA VAL A 41 -21.09 10.19 5.82
C VAL A 41 -21.59 11.47 6.48
N SER A 42 -22.10 12.40 5.70
CA SER A 42 -22.56 13.68 6.19
C SER A 42 -23.77 14.19 5.40
N ARG A 43 -24.57 15.03 6.06
CA ARG A 43 -25.68 15.75 5.43
C ARG A 43 -25.20 17.14 5.02
N ALA A 44 -25.35 17.46 3.76
CA ALA A 44 -25.08 18.79 3.23
C ALA A 44 -26.12 19.82 3.69
N LYS A 45 -25.84 21.11 3.59
CA LYS A 45 -26.79 22.20 3.89
C LYS A 45 -28.06 22.13 3.05
N THR A 46 -28.01 21.51 1.88
CA THR A 46 -29.15 21.25 0.98
C THR A 46 -30.07 20.14 1.47
N GLY A 47 -29.73 19.43 2.56
CA GLY A 47 -30.44 18.27 3.08
C GLY A 47 -30.00 16.94 2.47
N ARG A 48 -29.26 16.93 1.36
CA ARG A 48 -28.74 15.71 0.73
C ARG A 48 -27.66 15.05 1.59
N VAL A 49 -27.65 13.75 1.58
CA VAL A 49 -26.63 12.93 2.27
C VAL A 49 -25.60 12.45 1.28
N GLY A 50 -24.37 12.45 1.67
CA GLY A 50 -23.30 11.92 0.84
C GLY A 50 -22.14 11.38 1.65
N ALA A 51 -21.32 10.58 0.99
CA ALA A 51 -20.14 9.93 1.53
C ALA A 51 -18.85 10.53 0.95
N VAL A 52 -17.87 10.75 1.82
CA VAL A 52 -16.49 10.97 1.41
C VAL A 52 -15.82 9.62 1.27
N LEU A 53 -15.24 9.38 0.11
CA LEU A 53 -14.52 8.14 -0.19
C LEU A 53 -13.03 8.34 -0.05
N LEU A 54 -12.37 7.33 0.51
CA LEU A 54 -10.93 7.21 0.60
C LEU A 54 -10.46 6.09 -0.33
N LEU A 55 -9.54 6.42 -1.21
CA LEU A 55 -8.86 5.43 -2.05
C LEU A 55 -7.72 4.77 -1.27
N TYR A 56 -7.55 3.47 -1.47
CA TYR A 56 -6.46 2.71 -0.87
C TYR A 56 -6.09 1.52 -1.75
N LYS A 57 -4.97 0.86 -1.44
CA LYS A 57 -4.54 -0.39 -2.06
C LYS A 57 -4.37 -1.49 -1.03
N ASP A 58 -4.57 -2.73 -1.44
CA ASP A 58 -4.23 -3.90 -0.63
C ASP A 58 -2.70 -4.10 -0.62
N ALA A 59 -2.17 -4.66 0.47
CA ALA A 59 -0.74 -4.96 0.60
C ALA A 59 -0.22 -5.97 -0.45
N ARG A 60 -1.11 -6.80 -1.02
CA ARG A 60 -0.77 -7.73 -2.11
C ARG A 60 -0.43 -7.01 -3.41
N VAL A 61 -0.94 -5.80 -3.62
CA VAL A 61 -0.56 -4.95 -4.75
C VAL A 61 0.91 -4.56 -4.63
N ASP A 62 1.37 -4.16 -3.43
CA ASP A 62 2.79 -3.88 -3.19
C ASP A 62 3.67 -5.09 -3.49
N MET A 63 3.29 -6.28 -2.98
CA MET A 63 4.04 -7.51 -3.22
C MET A 63 4.15 -7.83 -4.72
N ARG A 64 3.03 -7.77 -5.45
CA ARG A 64 2.99 -8.00 -6.89
C ARG A 64 3.89 -7.02 -7.66
N ILE A 65 3.87 -5.75 -7.32
CA ILE A 65 4.70 -4.73 -7.98
C ILE A 65 6.17 -4.94 -7.64
N LEU A 66 6.51 -5.26 -6.38
CA LEU A 66 7.88 -5.59 -5.98
C LEU A 66 8.42 -6.81 -6.75
N ASP A 67 7.61 -7.87 -6.87
CA ASP A 67 7.96 -9.06 -7.65
C ASP A 67 8.14 -8.73 -9.14
N GLN A 68 7.25 -7.93 -9.71
CA GLN A 68 7.28 -7.56 -11.11
C GLN A 68 8.47 -6.66 -11.48
N VAL A 69 8.79 -5.69 -10.62
CA VAL A 69 9.82 -4.66 -10.90
C VAL A 69 11.22 -5.14 -10.54
N PHE A 70 11.37 -5.80 -9.40
CA PHE A 70 12.67 -6.21 -8.87
C PHE A 70 12.95 -7.70 -9.01
N GLY A 71 11.90 -8.51 -9.20
CA GLY A 71 11.98 -9.97 -9.13
C GLY A 71 11.87 -10.48 -7.67
N PRO A 72 11.24 -11.65 -7.46
CA PRO A 72 10.92 -12.15 -6.12
C PRO A 72 12.14 -12.50 -5.27
N GLY A 73 13.32 -12.69 -5.88
CA GLY A 73 14.59 -12.95 -5.18
C GLY A 73 15.41 -11.70 -4.84
N ASN A 74 15.02 -10.52 -5.33
CA ASN A 74 15.79 -9.28 -5.20
C ASN A 74 15.16 -8.27 -4.24
N TRP A 75 14.17 -8.68 -3.48
CA TRP A 75 13.64 -7.89 -2.38
C TRP A 75 13.28 -8.79 -1.19
N GLN A 76 13.29 -8.21 -0.02
CA GLN A 76 12.89 -8.90 1.21
C GLN A 76 12.18 -7.94 2.15
N ARG A 77 11.35 -8.49 3.03
CA ARG A 77 10.59 -7.74 4.02
C ARG A 77 10.89 -8.23 5.43
N THR A 78 11.19 -7.30 6.33
CA THR A 78 11.31 -7.56 7.76
C THR A 78 10.50 -6.54 8.57
N HIS A 79 10.19 -6.89 9.81
CA HIS A 79 9.57 -5.96 10.75
C HIS A 79 10.46 -5.86 11.99
N GLU A 80 10.53 -4.66 12.55
CA GLU A 80 11.25 -4.40 13.80
C GLU A 80 10.48 -3.40 14.68
N VAL A 81 10.67 -3.49 15.98
CA VAL A 81 10.06 -2.55 16.93
C VAL A 81 11.12 -1.53 17.33
N ILE A 82 10.85 -0.25 17.05
CA ILE A 82 11.72 0.87 17.40
C ILE A 82 10.92 1.84 18.28
N ASN A 83 11.37 2.06 19.50
CA ASN A 83 10.69 2.94 20.47
C ASN A 83 9.20 2.58 20.66
N GLY A 84 8.87 1.28 20.69
CA GLY A 84 7.50 0.79 20.87
C GLY A 84 6.61 0.85 19.62
N ASN A 85 7.13 1.29 18.48
CA ASN A 85 6.40 1.35 17.22
C ASN A 85 6.89 0.25 16.26
N LEU A 86 5.96 -0.38 15.53
CA LEU A 86 6.27 -1.40 14.55
C LEU A 86 6.65 -0.73 13.21
N PHE A 87 7.88 -0.98 12.78
CA PHE A 87 8.39 -0.57 11.48
C PHE A 87 8.43 -1.76 10.51
N CYS A 88 8.21 -1.49 9.24
CA CYS A 88 8.48 -2.42 8.15
C CYS A 88 9.68 -1.94 7.35
N ASN A 89 10.61 -2.86 7.10
CA ASN A 89 11.73 -2.67 6.19
C ASN A 89 11.42 -3.40 4.88
N ILE A 90 11.63 -2.72 3.76
CA ILE A 90 11.73 -3.30 2.43
C ILE A 90 13.17 -3.10 1.99
N ASP A 91 13.91 -4.18 1.88
CA ASP A 91 15.27 -4.17 1.36
C ASP A 91 15.23 -4.61 -0.11
N ILE A 92 15.84 -3.83 -1.00
CA ILE A 92 15.90 -4.05 -2.43
C ILE A 92 17.37 -4.19 -2.82
N TRP A 93 17.71 -5.26 -3.55
CA TRP A 93 19.06 -5.47 -4.05
C TRP A 93 19.39 -4.46 -5.17
N ASP A 94 20.45 -3.71 -4.96
CA ASP A 94 21.02 -2.80 -5.96
C ASP A 94 22.28 -3.45 -6.57
N ALA A 95 22.17 -3.96 -7.80
CA ALA A 95 23.25 -4.67 -8.45
C ALA A 95 24.45 -3.77 -8.78
N GLU A 96 24.23 -2.47 -9.03
CA GLU A 96 25.32 -1.52 -9.30
C GLU A 96 26.14 -1.23 -8.04
N LYS A 97 25.44 -1.05 -6.92
CA LYS A 97 26.07 -0.81 -5.61
C LYS A 97 26.51 -2.10 -4.93
N ARG A 98 26.04 -3.26 -5.43
CA ARG A 98 26.23 -4.58 -4.79
C ARG A 98 25.83 -4.56 -3.30
N ALA A 99 24.68 -3.95 -3.02
CA ALA A 99 24.20 -3.74 -1.66
C ALA A 99 22.67 -3.76 -1.59
N TRP A 100 22.16 -4.14 -0.43
CA TRP A 100 20.76 -3.99 -0.10
C TRP A 100 20.44 -2.53 0.24
N VAL A 101 19.45 -1.96 -0.44
CA VAL A 101 18.95 -0.60 -0.21
C VAL A 101 17.66 -0.70 0.57
N ARG A 102 17.67 -0.21 1.81
CA ARG A 102 16.51 -0.24 2.72
C ARG A 102 15.59 0.94 2.52
N LYS A 103 14.29 0.67 2.48
CA LYS A 103 13.19 1.63 2.66
C LYS A 103 12.38 1.19 3.87
N GLN A 104 12.11 2.13 4.78
CA GLN A 104 11.49 1.83 6.07
C GLN A 104 10.34 2.81 6.34
N ASP A 105 9.28 2.33 6.98
CA ASP A 105 8.24 3.21 7.54
C ASP A 105 7.51 2.52 8.70
N VAL A 106 6.84 3.34 9.53
CA VAL A 106 6.09 2.92 10.70
C VAL A 106 4.64 2.61 10.35
N GLY A 107 4.06 1.60 10.99
CA GLY A 107 2.64 1.28 10.89
C GLY A 107 1.83 1.83 12.05
N VAL A 108 0.59 2.23 11.76
CA VAL A 108 -0.39 2.64 12.75
C VAL A 108 -1.31 1.47 13.08
N GLU A 109 -1.63 1.28 14.37
CA GLU A 109 -2.56 0.25 14.81
C GLU A 109 -3.96 0.45 14.20
N SER A 110 -4.55 -0.65 13.76
CA SER A 110 -5.94 -0.69 13.31
C SER A 110 -6.90 -0.84 14.51
N ASN A 111 -8.11 -0.32 14.38
CA ASN A 111 -9.13 -0.42 15.44
C ASN A 111 -9.71 -1.83 15.62
N THR A 112 -9.59 -2.72 14.64
CA THR A 112 -10.25 -4.04 14.62
C THR A 112 -9.29 -5.21 14.76
N GLU A 113 -8.17 -5.21 14.06
CA GLU A 113 -7.13 -6.25 14.09
C GLU A 113 -5.78 -5.55 14.29
N LYS A 114 -5.44 -5.20 15.53
CA LYS A 114 -4.34 -4.29 15.83
C LYS A 114 -3.00 -4.71 15.23
N GLU A 115 -2.52 -5.89 15.55
CA GLU A 115 -1.18 -6.35 15.12
C GLU A 115 -1.08 -6.59 13.61
N LYS A 116 -2.05 -7.32 13.04
CA LYS A 116 -2.10 -7.60 11.61
C LYS A 116 -2.32 -6.33 10.79
N GLY A 117 -3.20 -5.44 11.28
CA GLY A 117 -3.47 -4.14 10.67
C GLY A 117 -2.22 -3.26 10.66
N GLN A 118 -1.50 -3.18 11.80
CA GLN A 118 -0.28 -2.40 11.94
C GLN A 118 0.84 -2.91 11.02
N ALA A 119 1.06 -4.22 10.96
CA ALA A 119 2.08 -4.82 10.08
C ALA A 119 1.77 -4.58 8.59
N SER A 120 0.50 -4.69 8.20
CA SER A 120 0.06 -4.40 6.83
C SER A 120 0.18 -2.91 6.49
N ASP A 121 -0.14 -2.03 7.43
CA ASP A 121 0.00 -0.59 7.25
C ASP A 121 1.47 -0.18 7.12
N ALA A 122 2.34 -0.68 8.02
CA ALA A 122 3.79 -0.45 7.96
C ALA A 122 4.37 -0.86 6.61
N PHE A 123 3.96 -2.03 6.08
CA PHE A 123 4.42 -2.51 4.78
C PHE A 123 3.97 -1.62 3.62
N LYS A 124 2.70 -1.24 3.57
CA LYS A 124 2.18 -0.33 2.54
C LYS A 124 2.86 1.03 2.56
N ARG A 125 3.17 1.55 3.76
CA ARG A 125 3.91 2.81 3.94
C ARG A 125 5.37 2.68 3.50
N ALA A 126 6.04 1.57 3.84
CA ALA A 126 7.38 1.29 3.32
C ALA A 126 7.37 1.16 1.78
N GLY A 127 6.32 0.55 1.19
CA GLY A 127 6.09 0.50 -0.26
C GLY A 127 5.98 1.89 -0.90
N PHE A 128 5.38 2.84 -0.19
CA PHE A 128 5.36 4.26 -0.58
C PHE A 128 6.77 4.85 -0.71
N ASN A 129 7.67 4.49 0.21
CA ASN A 129 9.05 4.94 0.16
C ASN A 129 9.85 4.29 -0.98
N VAL A 130 9.38 3.14 -1.49
CA VAL A 130 9.88 2.54 -2.74
C VAL A 130 9.34 3.29 -3.97
N GLY A 131 8.15 3.86 -3.91
CA GLY A 131 7.48 4.57 -5.00
C GLY A 131 6.09 4.03 -5.35
N ILE A 132 5.63 2.95 -4.71
CA ILE A 132 4.40 2.24 -5.06
C ILE A 132 3.17 2.97 -4.53
N GLY A 133 2.29 3.42 -5.40
CA GLY A 133 0.99 4.00 -5.06
C GLY A 133 1.05 5.42 -4.48
N ARG A 134 2.11 6.18 -4.75
CA ARG A 134 2.24 7.59 -4.32
C ARG A 134 1.12 8.47 -4.82
N GLU A 135 0.59 8.16 -5.98
CA GLU A 135 -0.53 8.85 -6.62
C GLU A 135 -1.81 8.84 -5.78
N LEU A 136 -1.99 7.87 -4.88
CA LEU A 136 -3.15 7.84 -3.98
C LEU A 136 -3.20 9.03 -3.02
N TYR A 137 -2.05 9.66 -2.71
CA TYR A 137 -1.97 10.83 -1.82
C TYR A 137 -2.19 12.15 -2.57
N THR A 138 -2.05 12.14 -3.89
CA THR A 138 -2.34 13.29 -4.75
C THR A 138 -3.69 13.17 -5.44
N GLY A 139 -4.43 12.10 -5.14
CA GLY A 139 -5.76 11.84 -5.69
C GLY A 139 -6.78 12.94 -5.33
N PRO A 140 -7.84 13.10 -6.13
CA PRO A 140 -8.86 14.10 -5.89
C PRO A 140 -9.68 13.77 -4.64
N PHE A 141 -10.27 14.81 -4.04
CA PHE A 141 -11.31 14.64 -3.04
C PHE A 141 -12.55 14.04 -3.71
N ILE A 142 -13.02 12.88 -3.21
CA ILE A 142 -14.15 12.17 -3.79
C ILE A 142 -15.35 12.25 -2.84
N TYR A 143 -16.42 12.88 -3.32
CA TYR A 143 -17.70 12.95 -2.64
C TYR A 143 -18.78 12.36 -3.54
N VAL A 144 -19.59 11.47 -3.00
CA VAL A 144 -20.67 10.78 -3.70
C VAL A 144 -21.98 11.03 -2.95
N GLU A 145 -23.00 11.50 -3.65
CA GLU A 145 -24.37 11.59 -3.09
C GLU A 145 -24.92 10.17 -2.93
N LEU A 146 -25.55 9.92 -1.79
CA LEU A 146 -26.17 8.65 -1.44
C LEU A 146 -27.67 8.70 -1.66
N ALA A 147 -28.23 7.62 -2.20
CA ALA A 147 -29.66 7.40 -2.23
C ALA A 147 -30.19 7.02 -0.82
N ASP A 148 -31.48 7.22 -0.58
CA ASP A 148 -32.10 7.00 0.76
C ASP A 148 -31.95 5.56 1.26
N ASN A 149 -31.75 4.60 0.38
CA ASN A 149 -31.54 3.19 0.72
C ASN A 149 -30.07 2.80 0.87
N GLU A 150 -29.13 3.75 0.81
CA GLU A 150 -27.69 3.50 0.92
C GLU A 150 -27.10 3.92 2.26
N PHE A 151 -27.86 4.63 3.08
CA PHE A 151 -27.41 5.10 4.40
C PHE A 151 -28.50 4.96 5.46
N TYR A 152 -28.12 5.03 6.72
CA TYR A 152 -29.01 5.08 7.88
C TYR A 152 -28.49 6.05 8.93
N SER A 153 -29.38 6.51 9.81
CA SER A 153 -29.03 7.33 10.95
C SER A 153 -28.95 6.48 12.21
N GLU A 154 -27.88 6.60 12.97
CA GLU A 154 -27.67 5.93 14.24
C GLU A 154 -27.67 6.96 15.37
N GLY A 155 -28.59 6.81 16.32
CA GLY A 155 -28.64 7.59 17.56
C GLY A 155 -29.46 8.88 17.51
N GLN A 156 -30.65 8.83 18.07
CA GLN A 156 -31.55 9.99 18.34
C GLN A 156 -31.91 10.12 19.82
N ASN A 157 -30.97 10.31 20.69
CA ASN A 157 -31.28 10.65 22.08
C ASN A 157 -30.49 11.90 22.50
N GLY A 158 -30.85 13.06 21.88
CA GLY A 158 -30.21 14.36 22.24
C GLY A 158 -28.76 14.51 21.84
N ARG A 159 -28.17 13.54 21.13
CA ARG A 159 -26.83 13.57 20.55
C ARG A 159 -26.89 13.90 19.05
N LYS A 160 -25.81 14.45 18.54
CA LYS A 160 -25.65 14.74 17.11
C LYS A 160 -25.95 13.48 16.29
N GLU A 161 -26.76 13.63 15.22
CA GLU A 161 -27.05 12.58 14.24
C GLU A 161 -25.73 11.99 13.70
N VAL A 162 -25.60 10.67 13.74
CA VAL A 162 -24.48 9.94 13.15
C VAL A 162 -25.00 9.17 11.94
N LEU A 163 -24.55 9.56 10.76
CA LEU A 163 -24.91 8.91 9.50
C LEU A 163 -23.87 7.85 9.13
N LYS A 164 -24.33 6.69 8.68
CA LYS A 164 -23.49 5.57 8.23
C LYS A 164 -24.05 4.96 6.95
N CYS A 165 -23.18 4.49 6.07
CA CYS A 165 -23.57 3.64 4.95
C CYS A 165 -23.98 2.26 5.44
N TYR A 166 -24.97 1.64 4.77
CA TYR A 166 -25.25 0.23 4.95
C TYR A 166 -24.06 -0.64 4.54
N SER A 167 -23.89 -1.79 5.17
CA SER A 167 -22.78 -2.71 4.93
C SER A 167 -22.76 -3.31 3.52
N ASN A 168 -23.87 -3.28 2.81
CA ASN A 168 -24.00 -3.73 1.41
C ASN A 168 -23.76 -2.62 0.38
N THR A 169 -23.69 -1.35 0.80
CA THR A 169 -23.29 -0.25 -0.09
C THR A 169 -21.81 -0.39 -0.46
N ARG A 170 -21.53 -0.56 -1.75
CA ARG A 170 -20.19 -0.76 -2.29
C ARG A 170 -19.85 0.30 -3.32
N PHE A 171 -18.61 0.76 -3.28
CA PHE A 171 -18.04 1.66 -4.26
C PHE A 171 -16.89 0.95 -4.96
N THR A 172 -16.79 1.11 -6.27
CA THR A 172 -15.76 0.48 -7.09
C THR A 172 -15.13 1.52 -8.00
N VAL A 173 -13.81 1.47 -8.13
CA VAL A 173 -13.10 2.26 -9.14
C VAL A 173 -13.23 1.55 -10.47
N THR A 174 -13.86 2.19 -11.46
CA THR A 174 -14.10 1.61 -12.78
C THR A 174 -13.12 2.11 -13.84
N HIS A 175 -12.50 3.26 -13.58
CA HIS A 175 -11.52 3.86 -14.49
C HIS A 175 -10.60 4.80 -13.71
N VAL A 176 -9.31 4.83 -14.10
CA VAL A 176 -8.31 5.76 -13.60
C VAL A 176 -7.56 6.35 -14.80
N ALA A 177 -7.38 7.66 -14.81
CA ALA A 177 -6.56 8.37 -15.78
C ALA A 177 -5.55 9.26 -15.05
N TYR A 178 -4.33 9.29 -15.54
CA TYR A 178 -3.25 10.14 -15.05
C TYR A 178 -2.89 11.17 -16.11
N ASN A 179 -2.75 12.43 -15.70
CA ASN A 179 -2.36 13.54 -16.57
C ASN A 179 -0.84 13.77 -16.52
#